data_7a3422a3b72044eb63fd1863d8b2ab70
#
_entry.id   7a3422a3b72044eb63fd1863d8b2ab70
#
_cell.length_a   1.000
_cell.length_b   1.000
_cell.length_c   1.000
_cell.angle_alpha   90.00
_cell.angle_beta   90.00
_cell.angle_gamma   90.00
#
_symmetry.space_group_name_H-M   'P 1'
#
loop_
_entity.id
_entity.type
_entity.pdbx_description
1 polymer ?
#
loop_
_entity_poly.entity_id
_entity_poly.type
_entity_poly.pdbx_seq_one_letter_code
_entity_poly.pdbx_strand_id
1 'polypeptide(L)'
;VDATDRFLDKLAGVDDPETKRKIIGGEFIEVFSEEARKLDGIEFLAQGTIWPDILESEEGIKAHHNAGGLPEDMDFELVEPVRILFKDEVRVVGDQLGLPHDMVYRQPFPGPGLGVRCPGAITRDRLEAVRESDAILREEFDKNGLAGKIWQYFTVVPEFRSTGIKDGKRAFEWCCIVRAVCSTDVMTATAAEIPHEVMVHITDRITHEVPGINRVLYDFTPKPTGTVEFE
;
A
#
# COMPACT_ATOMS: atom_id res chain seq x y z
N VAL A 1 -1.77 16.67 7.40
CA VAL A 1 -2.61 17.37 6.40
C VAL A 1 -3.67 16.40 5.90
N ASP A 2 -4.94 16.81 5.91
CA ASP A 2 -6.01 16.06 5.26
C ASP A 2 -6.19 16.58 3.83
N ALA A 3 -5.81 15.79 2.85
CA ALA A 3 -5.94 16.08 1.43
C ALA A 3 -6.88 15.07 0.72
N THR A 4 -7.71 14.37 1.49
CA THR A 4 -8.54 13.26 0.99
C THR A 4 -9.39 13.65 -0.22
N ASP A 5 -10.15 14.75 -0.12
CA ASP A 5 -11.02 15.18 -1.22
C ASP A 5 -10.21 15.58 -2.46
N ARG A 6 -9.09 16.25 -2.26
CA ARG A 6 -8.19 16.69 -3.32
C ARG A 6 -7.65 15.53 -4.16
N PHE A 7 -7.20 14.43 -3.51
CA PHE A 7 -6.79 13.22 -4.19
C PHE A 7 -7.95 12.52 -4.91
N LEU A 8 -9.09 12.36 -4.24
CA LEU A 8 -10.23 11.66 -4.80
C LEU A 8 -10.83 12.40 -6.00
N ASP A 9 -10.88 13.71 -5.97
CA ASP A 9 -11.39 14.53 -7.10
C ASP A 9 -10.51 14.37 -8.35
N LYS A 10 -9.18 14.39 -8.19
CA LYS A 10 -8.24 14.17 -9.30
C LYS A 10 -8.24 12.74 -9.85
N LEU A 11 -8.58 11.76 -9.01
CA LEU A 11 -8.64 10.34 -9.38
C LEU A 11 -10.02 9.89 -9.87
N ALA A 12 -11.02 10.77 -9.85
CA ALA A 12 -12.37 10.44 -10.26
C ALA A 12 -12.43 9.96 -11.71
N GLY A 13 -12.90 8.72 -11.92
CA GLY A 13 -13.03 8.11 -13.24
C GLY A 13 -11.70 7.68 -13.89
N VAL A 14 -10.58 7.73 -13.18
CA VAL A 14 -9.27 7.28 -13.67
C VAL A 14 -9.10 5.80 -13.33
N ASP A 15 -9.06 4.94 -14.35
CA ASP A 15 -8.94 3.49 -14.23
C ASP A 15 -7.56 2.94 -14.63
N ASP A 16 -6.79 3.69 -15.44
CA ASP A 16 -5.45 3.30 -15.86
C ASP A 16 -4.44 3.38 -14.70
N PRO A 17 -3.76 2.25 -14.35
CA PRO A 17 -2.86 2.20 -13.20
C PRO A 17 -1.69 3.19 -13.25
N GLU A 18 -1.12 3.39 -14.43
CA GLU A 18 0.02 4.30 -14.60
C GLU A 18 -0.41 5.76 -14.45
N THR A 19 -1.57 6.11 -14.99
CA THR A 19 -2.17 7.44 -14.81
C THR A 19 -2.50 7.70 -13.34
N LYS A 20 -3.07 6.72 -12.62
CA LYS A 20 -3.31 6.83 -11.18
C LYS A 20 -2.04 7.11 -10.40
N ARG A 21 -0.95 6.36 -10.67
CA ARG A 21 0.34 6.57 -10.01
C ARG A 21 0.91 7.97 -10.26
N LYS A 22 0.82 8.46 -11.50
CA LYS A 22 1.28 9.82 -11.86
C LYS A 22 0.49 10.90 -11.15
N ILE A 23 -0.84 10.77 -11.10
CA ILE A 23 -1.70 11.72 -10.39
C ILE A 23 -1.39 11.71 -8.89
N ILE A 24 -1.29 10.52 -8.26
CA ILE A 24 -1.00 10.39 -6.84
C ILE A 24 0.37 10.99 -6.52
N GLY A 25 1.40 10.65 -7.29
CA GLY A 25 2.75 11.18 -7.09
C GLY A 25 2.82 12.69 -7.27
N GLY A 26 2.21 13.23 -8.33
CA GLY A 26 2.17 14.67 -8.58
C GLY A 26 1.43 15.44 -7.49
N GLU A 27 0.26 14.93 -7.08
CA GLU A 27 -0.53 15.56 -6.03
C GLU A 27 0.17 15.53 -4.66
N PHE A 28 0.87 14.44 -4.36
CA PHE A 28 1.67 14.35 -3.14
C PHE A 28 2.74 15.46 -3.10
N ILE A 29 3.43 15.70 -4.21
CA ILE A 29 4.45 16.75 -4.31
C ILE A 29 3.81 18.14 -4.17
N GLU A 30 2.66 18.39 -4.80
CA GLU A 30 1.94 19.66 -4.67
C GLU A 30 1.53 19.95 -3.22
N VAL A 31 0.88 18.99 -2.56
CA VAL A 31 0.48 19.11 -1.15
C VAL A 31 1.69 19.32 -0.25
N PHE A 32 2.75 18.54 -0.43
CA PHE A 32 3.99 18.67 0.33
C PHE A 32 4.59 20.07 0.16
N SER A 33 4.68 20.55 -1.07
CA SER A 33 5.25 21.86 -1.38
C SER A 33 4.45 23.02 -0.78
N GLU A 34 3.12 22.94 -0.83
CA GLU A 34 2.24 23.91 -0.19
C GLU A 34 2.42 23.98 1.32
N GLU A 35 2.56 22.80 1.97
CA GLU A 35 2.76 22.75 3.42
C GLU A 35 4.17 23.19 3.81
N ALA A 36 5.20 22.79 3.06
CA ALA A 36 6.57 23.19 3.32
C ALA A 36 6.77 24.72 3.25
N ARG A 37 6.10 25.40 2.30
CA ARG A 37 6.14 26.88 2.19
C ARG A 37 5.54 27.62 3.39
N LYS A 38 4.74 26.93 4.23
CA LYS A 38 4.18 27.52 5.46
C LYS A 38 5.16 27.48 6.64
N LEU A 39 6.27 26.78 6.49
CA LEU A 39 7.27 26.61 7.52
C LEU A 39 8.43 27.60 7.29
N ASP A 40 8.65 28.51 8.23
CA ASP A 40 9.77 29.46 8.18
C ASP A 40 11.05 28.82 8.73
N GLY A 41 12.20 29.15 8.14
CA GLY A 41 13.52 28.77 8.64
C GLY A 41 13.88 27.30 8.46
N ILE A 42 13.22 26.58 7.55
CA ILE A 42 13.59 25.22 7.18
C ILE A 42 14.65 25.30 6.06
N GLU A 43 15.83 24.76 6.33
CA GLU A 43 16.95 24.75 5.40
C GLU A 43 17.21 23.36 4.81
N PHE A 44 16.79 22.30 5.52
CA PHE A 44 17.10 20.92 5.17
C PHE A 44 15.85 20.07 4.94
N LEU A 45 15.90 19.17 3.95
CA LEU A 45 14.95 18.10 3.74
C LEU A 45 15.61 16.74 4.01
N ALA A 46 15.17 16.05 5.06
CA ALA A 46 15.63 14.69 5.32
C ALA A 46 14.83 13.69 4.47
N GLN A 47 15.52 12.87 3.68
CA GLN A 47 14.92 11.85 2.83
C GLN A 47 15.50 10.47 3.15
N GLY A 48 14.63 9.45 3.18
CA GLY A 48 14.96 8.07 3.46
C GLY A 48 15.40 7.26 2.24
N THR A 49 16.10 7.88 1.28
CA THR A 49 16.68 7.20 0.11
C THR A 49 17.63 6.11 0.57
N ILE A 50 17.53 4.93 -0.04
CA ILE A 50 18.42 3.79 0.20
C ILE A 50 19.16 3.41 -1.09
N TRP A 51 20.19 2.56 -0.97
CA TRP A 51 21.02 2.19 -2.11
C TRP A 51 20.27 1.61 -3.31
N PRO A 52 19.28 0.70 -3.14
CA PRO A 52 18.47 0.24 -4.27
C PRO A 52 17.73 1.33 -5.03
N ASP A 53 17.25 2.39 -4.36
CA ASP A 53 16.56 3.51 -5.01
C ASP A 53 17.49 4.25 -5.99
N ILE A 54 18.78 4.35 -5.64
CA ILE A 54 19.80 4.97 -6.50
C ILE A 54 20.06 4.12 -7.72
N LEU A 55 20.27 2.81 -7.55
CA LEU A 55 20.52 1.89 -8.66
C LEU A 55 19.35 1.87 -9.65
N GLU A 56 18.12 1.81 -9.15
CA GLU A 56 16.91 1.83 -9.98
C GLU A 56 16.73 3.17 -10.72
N SER A 57 17.20 4.27 -10.16
CA SER A 57 17.15 5.59 -10.79
C SER A 57 18.18 5.73 -11.90
N GLU A 58 19.39 5.19 -11.73
CA GLU A 58 20.46 5.21 -12.74
C GLU A 58 20.09 4.36 -13.96
N GLU A 59 19.36 3.26 -13.78
CA GLU A 59 18.88 2.41 -14.87
C GLU A 59 17.63 2.95 -15.60
N GLY A 60 17.08 4.09 -15.17
CA GLY A 60 15.89 4.71 -15.75
C GLY A 60 14.58 3.95 -15.48
N ILE A 61 14.63 2.95 -14.60
CA ILE A 61 13.50 2.04 -14.34
C ILE A 61 12.43 2.68 -13.43
N LYS A 62 12.82 3.64 -12.58
CA LYS A 62 11.87 4.35 -11.70
C LYS A 62 12.21 5.84 -11.57
N ALA A 63 11.60 6.66 -12.41
CA ALA A 63 11.67 8.12 -12.31
C ALA A 63 10.91 8.68 -11.07
N HIS A 64 10.24 7.84 -10.28
CA HIS A 64 9.29 8.25 -9.24
C HIS A 64 9.85 8.26 -7.81
N HIS A 65 11.07 7.81 -7.59
CA HIS A 65 11.71 7.79 -6.27
C HIS A 65 12.72 8.90 -6.07
N ASN A 66 12.86 9.80 -7.04
CA ASN A 66 13.89 10.80 -7.01
C ASN A 66 13.43 12.08 -6.30
N ALA A 67 14.29 12.65 -5.49
CA ALA A 67 14.22 14.02 -4.98
C ALA A 67 14.05 15.09 -6.08
N GLY A 68 14.20 14.71 -7.35
CA GLY A 68 13.93 15.53 -8.53
C GLY A 68 12.46 15.86 -8.80
N GLY A 69 11.54 15.44 -7.92
CA GLY A 69 10.12 15.85 -7.99
C GLY A 69 9.79 17.10 -7.19
N LEU A 70 10.72 17.61 -6.38
CA LEU A 70 10.49 18.87 -5.66
C LEU A 70 10.59 20.04 -6.65
N PRO A 71 9.72 21.07 -6.50
CA PRO A 71 9.81 22.28 -7.30
C PRO A 71 11.19 22.94 -7.19
N GLU A 72 11.71 23.44 -8.31
CA GLU A 72 13.03 24.11 -8.39
C GLU A 72 13.12 25.37 -7.51
N ASP A 73 11.99 25.90 -7.09
CA ASP A 73 11.89 27.07 -6.20
C ASP A 73 11.98 26.71 -4.69
N MET A 74 12.12 25.44 -4.36
CA MET A 74 12.32 24.98 -2.98
C MET A 74 13.82 24.77 -2.72
N ASP A 75 14.39 25.71 -2.04
CA ASP A 75 15.83 25.81 -1.76
C ASP A 75 16.20 25.00 -0.50
N PHE A 76 15.92 23.68 -0.51
CA PHE A 76 16.30 22.79 0.57
C PHE A 76 17.63 22.08 0.28
N GLU A 77 18.52 22.05 1.26
CA GLU A 77 19.65 21.13 1.24
C GLU A 77 19.16 19.71 1.59
N LEU A 78 19.45 18.75 0.71
CA LEU A 78 19.00 17.37 0.88
C LEU A 78 19.92 16.61 1.83
N VAL A 79 19.33 15.98 2.86
CA VAL A 79 20.02 15.11 3.82
C VAL A 79 19.52 13.67 3.68
N GLU A 80 20.36 12.78 3.21
CA GLU A 80 20.06 11.37 2.95
C GLU A 80 20.90 10.43 3.82
N PRO A 81 20.58 10.26 5.11
CA PRO A 81 21.47 9.61 6.08
C PRO A 81 21.71 8.12 5.80
N VAL A 82 20.80 7.45 5.09
CA VAL A 82 20.83 6.00 4.84
C VAL A 82 21.07 5.65 3.36
N ARG A 83 21.50 6.62 2.56
CA ARG A 83 21.65 6.52 1.11
C ARG A 83 22.51 5.35 0.63
N ILE A 84 23.51 4.95 1.40
CA ILE A 84 24.45 3.88 1.06
C ILE A 84 24.08 2.52 1.64
N LEU A 85 22.92 2.41 2.32
CA LEU A 85 22.51 1.21 3.00
C LEU A 85 21.46 0.44 2.18
N PHE A 86 21.47 -0.88 2.30
CA PHE A 86 20.36 -1.74 1.89
C PHE A 86 19.26 -1.75 2.95
N LYS A 87 18.07 -2.21 2.56
CA LYS A 87 16.89 -2.18 3.43
C LYS A 87 17.04 -3.01 4.71
N ASP A 88 17.74 -4.12 4.65
CA ASP A 88 18.06 -4.97 5.80
C ASP A 88 19.04 -4.29 6.75
N GLU A 89 20.04 -3.56 6.23
CA GLU A 89 20.97 -2.77 7.02
C GLU A 89 20.26 -1.61 7.73
N VAL A 90 19.34 -0.91 7.05
CA VAL A 90 18.48 0.13 7.64
C VAL A 90 17.66 -0.42 8.81
N ARG A 91 17.17 -1.66 8.71
CA ARG A 91 16.46 -2.31 9.82
C ARG A 91 17.37 -2.55 11.03
N VAL A 92 18.58 -3.03 10.79
CA VAL A 92 19.58 -3.20 11.87
C VAL A 92 19.88 -1.87 12.56
N VAL A 93 20.04 -0.79 11.80
CA VAL A 93 20.22 0.57 12.35
C VAL A 93 18.99 0.99 13.17
N GLY A 94 17.78 0.72 12.68
CA GLY A 94 16.54 1.01 13.39
C GLY A 94 16.47 0.29 14.76
N ASP A 95 16.82 -0.99 14.80
CA ASP A 95 16.89 -1.77 16.05
C ASP A 95 17.92 -1.19 17.01
N GLN A 96 19.11 -0.83 16.52
CA GLN A 96 20.17 -0.23 17.35
C GLN A 96 19.78 1.15 17.90
N LEU A 97 18.96 1.90 17.18
CA LEU A 97 18.40 3.18 17.65
C LEU A 97 17.24 2.99 18.63
N GLY A 98 16.82 1.75 18.90
CA GLY A 98 15.73 1.44 19.83
C GLY A 98 14.34 1.73 19.28
N LEU A 99 14.16 1.76 17.97
CA LEU A 99 12.84 1.90 17.37
C LEU A 99 11.99 0.65 17.66
N PRO A 100 10.67 0.80 17.82
CA PRO A 100 9.78 -0.34 18.01
C PRO A 100 9.90 -1.37 16.88
N HIS A 101 9.95 -2.65 17.24
CA HIS A 101 10.10 -3.77 16.30
C HIS A 101 9.08 -3.71 15.16
N ASP A 102 7.80 -3.44 15.47
CA ASP A 102 6.71 -3.36 14.49
C ASP A 102 6.89 -2.21 13.50
N MET A 103 7.61 -1.15 13.88
CA MET A 103 7.97 -0.06 12.98
C MET A 103 9.12 -0.47 12.05
N VAL A 104 10.17 -1.10 12.58
CA VAL A 104 11.36 -1.52 11.85
C VAL A 104 11.04 -2.64 10.83
N TYR A 105 10.23 -3.62 11.26
CA TYR A 105 9.92 -4.81 10.47
C TYR A 105 8.52 -4.80 9.84
N ARG A 106 7.90 -3.63 9.77
CA ARG A 106 6.61 -3.52 9.08
C ARG A 106 6.71 -4.09 7.65
N GLN A 107 5.63 -4.77 7.23
CA GLN A 107 5.55 -5.29 5.86
C GLN A 107 5.65 -4.14 4.82
N PRO A 108 6.07 -4.44 3.57
CA PRO A 108 6.09 -3.46 2.50
C PRO A 108 4.71 -2.80 2.31
N PHE A 109 4.71 -1.51 1.97
CA PHE A 109 3.52 -0.77 1.61
C PHE A 109 3.78 0.00 0.31
N PRO A 110 2.86 -0.01 -0.67
CA PRO A 110 3.10 0.60 -1.96
C PRO A 110 3.19 2.12 -1.87
N GLY A 111 4.08 2.72 -2.66
CA GLY A 111 4.27 4.18 -2.71
C GLY A 111 2.98 4.94 -3.03
N PRO A 112 2.15 4.51 -4.01
CA PRO A 112 0.87 5.15 -4.30
C PRO A 112 -0.22 4.88 -3.24
N GLY A 113 0.09 4.19 -2.15
CA GLY A 113 -0.84 3.90 -1.08
C GLY A 113 -1.95 2.93 -1.47
N LEU A 114 -3.11 3.09 -0.85
CA LEU A 114 -4.27 2.22 -1.08
C LEU A 114 -4.88 2.35 -2.49
N GLY A 115 -4.49 3.36 -3.26
CA GLY A 115 -4.98 3.55 -4.63
C GLY A 115 -4.76 2.34 -5.53
N VAL A 116 -3.61 1.66 -5.40
CA VAL A 116 -3.28 0.45 -6.18
C VAL A 116 -3.98 -0.82 -5.68
N ARG A 117 -4.72 -0.73 -4.58
CA ARG A 117 -5.57 -1.79 -4.02
C ARG A 117 -7.06 -1.60 -4.33
N CYS A 118 -7.36 -0.60 -5.16
CA CYS A 118 -8.66 -0.35 -5.77
C CYS A 118 -8.56 -0.45 -7.29
N PRO A 119 -8.33 -1.63 -7.90
CA PRO A 119 -8.26 -1.78 -9.35
C PRO A 119 -9.50 -1.24 -10.05
N GLY A 120 -9.30 -0.46 -11.13
CA GLY A 120 -10.34 0.38 -11.72
C GLY A 120 -10.43 1.76 -11.08
N ALA A 121 -11.45 2.56 -11.42
CA ALA A 121 -11.60 3.92 -10.89
C ALA A 121 -11.83 3.91 -9.38
N ILE A 122 -11.07 4.73 -8.63
CA ILE A 122 -11.15 4.79 -7.19
C ILE A 122 -12.44 5.51 -6.77
N THR A 123 -13.19 4.89 -5.85
CA THR A 123 -14.36 5.51 -5.20
C THR A 123 -14.18 5.49 -3.69
N ARG A 124 -14.83 6.43 -3.00
CA ARG A 124 -14.71 6.56 -1.54
C ARG A 124 -15.18 5.29 -0.81
N ASP A 125 -16.29 4.70 -1.23
CA ASP A 125 -16.85 3.48 -0.65
C ASP A 125 -15.91 2.27 -0.81
N ARG A 126 -15.26 2.13 -1.99
CA ARG A 126 -14.29 1.06 -2.22
C ARG A 126 -13.00 1.27 -1.44
N LEU A 127 -12.53 2.50 -1.37
CA LEU A 127 -11.34 2.84 -0.58
C LEU A 127 -11.56 2.55 0.91
N GLU A 128 -12.74 2.87 1.43
CA GLU A 128 -13.10 2.57 2.81
C GLU A 128 -13.22 1.06 3.03
N ALA A 129 -13.85 0.35 2.10
CA ALA A 129 -13.91 -1.12 2.14
C ALA A 129 -12.51 -1.77 2.14
N VAL A 130 -11.51 -1.22 1.42
CA VAL A 130 -10.12 -1.68 1.52
C VAL A 130 -9.56 -1.44 2.91
N ARG A 131 -9.76 -0.25 3.50
CA ARG A 131 -9.26 0.08 4.84
C ARG A 131 -9.81 -0.86 5.91
N GLU A 132 -11.12 -1.03 5.93
CA GLU A 132 -11.81 -1.86 6.91
C GLU A 132 -11.46 -3.35 6.74
N SER A 133 -11.49 -3.87 5.51
CA SER A 133 -11.12 -5.27 5.25
C SER A 133 -9.65 -5.58 5.54
N ASP A 134 -8.73 -4.65 5.22
CA ASP A 134 -7.30 -4.80 5.53
C ASP A 134 -7.05 -4.75 7.05
N ALA A 135 -7.79 -3.93 7.79
CA ALA A 135 -7.72 -3.90 9.25
C ALA A 135 -8.15 -5.23 9.87
N ILE A 136 -9.25 -5.81 9.39
CA ILE A 136 -9.73 -7.14 9.83
C ILE A 136 -8.69 -8.22 9.52
N LEU A 137 -8.14 -8.22 8.31
CA LEU A 137 -7.11 -9.19 7.90
C LEU A 137 -5.88 -9.11 8.81
N ARG A 138 -5.39 -7.91 9.11
CA ARG A 138 -4.24 -7.68 9.99
C ARG A 138 -4.52 -8.16 11.40
N GLU A 139 -5.66 -7.79 11.95
CA GLU A 139 -6.07 -8.21 13.29
C GLU A 139 -6.13 -9.73 13.43
N GLU A 140 -6.71 -10.42 12.44
CA GLU A 140 -6.79 -11.88 12.47
C GLU A 140 -5.41 -12.55 12.26
N PHE A 141 -4.54 -11.97 11.45
CA PHE A 141 -3.17 -12.47 11.30
C PHE A 141 -2.36 -12.32 12.58
N ASP A 142 -2.50 -11.19 13.28
CA ASP A 142 -1.85 -10.97 14.58
C ASP A 142 -2.36 -11.97 15.63
N LYS A 143 -3.68 -12.13 15.78
CA LYS A 143 -4.30 -13.06 16.73
C LYS A 143 -3.88 -14.51 16.51
N ASN A 144 -3.66 -14.91 15.26
CA ASN A 144 -3.31 -16.28 14.90
C ASN A 144 -1.80 -16.50 14.72
N GLY A 145 -0.97 -15.51 15.04
CA GLY A 145 0.49 -15.59 14.97
C GLY A 145 1.02 -15.80 13.54
N LEU A 146 0.33 -15.27 12.54
CA LEU A 146 0.71 -15.28 11.12
C LEU A 146 1.49 -14.01 10.74
N ALA A 147 1.28 -12.91 11.45
CA ALA A 147 2.06 -11.70 11.29
C ALA A 147 3.55 -11.97 11.57
N GLY A 148 4.42 -11.40 10.73
CA GLY A 148 5.86 -11.65 10.78
C GLY A 148 6.32 -13.00 10.20
N LYS A 149 5.42 -13.98 10.01
CA LYS A 149 5.72 -15.24 9.30
C LYS A 149 5.41 -15.13 7.80
N ILE A 150 4.36 -14.39 7.46
CA ILE A 150 3.97 -14.11 6.08
C ILE A 150 4.60 -12.77 5.69
N TRP A 151 5.30 -12.74 4.56
CA TRP A 151 6.11 -11.59 4.15
C TRP A 151 5.28 -10.35 3.85
N GLN A 152 4.17 -10.51 3.09
CA GLN A 152 3.25 -9.42 2.78
C GLN A 152 1.83 -9.94 2.64
N TYR A 153 0.86 -9.22 3.18
CA TYR A 153 -0.56 -9.54 3.10
C TYR A 153 -1.40 -8.26 3.14
N PHE A 154 -2.49 -8.26 2.39
CA PHE A 154 -3.40 -7.12 2.27
C PHE A 154 -4.70 -7.53 1.59
N THR A 155 -5.66 -6.61 1.56
CA THR A 155 -6.89 -6.77 0.81
C THR A 155 -6.94 -5.84 -0.40
N VAL A 156 -7.69 -6.27 -1.41
CA VAL A 156 -7.94 -5.52 -2.65
C VAL A 156 -9.44 -5.53 -2.93
N VAL A 157 -10.01 -4.39 -3.29
CA VAL A 157 -11.41 -4.28 -3.69
C VAL A 157 -11.48 -3.78 -5.14
N PRO A 158 -11.48 -4.70 -6.13
CA PRO A 158 -11.53 -4.35 -7.55
C PRO A 158 -12.93 -3.84 -7.95
N GLU A 159 -12.99 -3.19 -9.11
CA GLU A 159 -14.25 -2.67 -9.65
C GLU A 159 -15.10 -3.77 -10.30
N PHE A 160 -15.40 -4.79 -9.52
CA PHE A 160 -16.43 -5.77 -9.92
C PHE A 160 -17.30 -6.20 -8.74
N ARG A 161 -18.52 -6.58 -9.03
CA ARG A 161 -19.54 -6.95 -8.04
C ARG A 161 -20.06 -8.37 -8.25
N SER A 162 -20.55 -8.95 -7.19
CA SER A 162 -21.20 -10.25 -7.22
C SER A 162 -22.59 -10.20 -6.58
N THR A 163 -23.43 -11.14 -6.99
CA THR A 163 -24.73 -11.34 -6.34
C THR A 163 -24.54 -12.10 -5.03
N GLY A 164 -25.16 -11.62 -3.98
CA GLY A 164 -25.26 -12.27 -2.67
C GLY A 164 -26.65 -12.09 -2.05
N ILE A 165 -26.80 -12.55 -0.82
CA ILE A 165 -27.98 -12.31 0.02
C ILE A 165 -27.51 -11.64 1.29
N LYS A 166 -28.06 -10.48 1.62
CA LYS A 166 -27.80 -9.73 2.84
C LYS A 166 -29.14 -9.38 3.50
N ASP A 167 -29.29 -9.68 4.77
CA ASP A 167 -30.54 -9.48 5.52
C ASP A 167 -31.79 -10.09 4.83
N GLY A 168 -31.63 -11.27 4.23
CA GLY A 168 -32.68 -11.97 3.53
C GLY A 168 -33.09 -11.39 2.16
N LYS A 169 -32.37 -10.37 1.67
CA LYS A 169 -32.63 -9.72 0.37
C LYS A 169 -31.44 -9.93 -0.57
N ARG A 170 -31.75 -9.92 -1.87
CA ARG A 170 -30.73 -9.99 -2.92
C ARG A 170 -29.89 -8.69 -2.88
N ALA A 171 -28.57 -8.85 -2.78
CA ALA A 171 -27.60 -7.75 -2.82
C ALA A 171 -26.66 -7.93 -4.01
N PHE A 172 -26.16 -6.82 -4.57
CA PHE A 172 -25.16 -6.80 -5.63
C PHE A 172 -24.03 -5.86 -5.19
N GLU A 173 -23.02 -6.44 -4.57
CA GLU A 173 -21.96 -5.72 -3.85
C GLU A 173 -20.56 -6.11 -4.34
N TRP A 174 -19.54 -5.39 -3.86
CA TRP A 174 -18.16 -5.59 -4.23
C TRP A 174 -17.62 -6.95 -3.76
N CYS A 175 -16.61 -7.45 -4.47
CA CYS A 175 -15.79 -8.56 -4.02
C CYS A 175 -14.53 -8.00 -3.36
N CYS A 176 -14.11 -8.64 -2.28
CA CYS A 176 -12.81 -8.40 -1.64
C CYS A 176 -11.87 -9.56 -1.96
N ILE A 177 -10.65 -9.26 -2.36
CA ILE A 177 -9.61 -10.25 -2.61
C ILE A 177 -8.60 -10.16 -1.47
N VAL A 178 -8.31 -11.27 -0.82
CA VAL A 178 -7.20 -11.41 0.12
C VAL A 178 -5.98 -11.85 -0.67
N ARG A 179 -4.91 -11.09 -0.55
CA ARG A 179 -3.59 -11.40 -1.07
C ARG A 179 -2.64 -11.60 0.09
N ALA A 180 -2.02 -12.78 0.18
CA ALA A 180 -0.96 -13.06 1.15
C ALA A 180 0.14 -13.87 0.48
N VAL A 181 1.39 -13.43 0.61
CA VAL A 181 2.52 -14.02 -0.11
C VAL A 181 3.75 -14.18 0.79
N CYS A 182 4.51 -15.23 0.51
CA CYS A 182 5.84 -15.48 1.05
C CYS A 182 6.88 -15.21 -0.03
N SER A 183 7.96 -14.54 0.35
CA SER A 183 9.10 -14.26 -0.51
C SER A 183 10.38 -14.18 0.33
N THR A 184 11.50 -14.58 -0.25
CA THR A 184 12.84 -14.45 0.35
C THR A 184 13.72 -13.45 -0.39
N ASP A 185 13.47 -13.23 -1.68
CA ASP A 185 14.30 -12.44 -2.58
C ASP A 185 13.58 -11.24 -3.20
N VAL A 186 12.30 -11.06 -2.89
CA VAL A 186 11.40 -10.05 -3.48
C VAL A 186 11.14 -10.25 -4.98
N MET A 187 11.99 -10.98 -5.67
CA MET A 187 11.89 -11.25 -7.12
C MET A 187 10.86 -12.34 -7.40
N THR A 188 10.81 -13.34 -6.51
CA THR A 188 9.83 -14.43 -6.58
C THR A 188 8.94 -14.42 -5.34
N ALA A 189 7.68 -14.78 -5.50
CA ALA A 189 6.74 -14.93 -4.38
C ALA A 189 5.72 -16.04 -4.67
N THR A 190 5.34 -16.74 -3.62
CA THR A 190 4.29 -17.76 -3.66
C THR A 190 3.15 -17.36 -2.74
N ALA A 191 1.92 -17.81 -3.05
CA ALA A 191 0.80 -17.62 -2.14
C ALA A 191 1.09 -18.29 -0.79
N ALA A 192 0.78 -17.60 0.30
CA ALA A 192 0.97 -18.13 1.64
C ALA A 192 -0.08 -19.19 1.98
N GLU A 193 0.31 -20.21 2.73
CA GLU A 193 -0.65 -21.14 3.32
C GLU A 193 -1.25 -20.53 4.57
N ILE A 194 -2.56 -20.29 4.56
CA ILE A 194 -3.33 -19.78 5.69
C ILE A 194 -4.23 -20.92 6.18
N PRO A 195 -4.28 -21.22 7.50
CA PRO A 195 -5.19 -22.21 8.02
C PRO A 195 -6.65 -21.94 7.59
N HIS A 196 -7.34 -22.99 7.16
CA HIS A 196 -8.69 -22.86 6.60
C HIS A 196 -9.66 -22.16 7.55
N GLU A 197 -9.62 -22.49 8.84
CA GLU A 197 -10.45 -21.88 9.87
C GLU A 197 -10.20 -20.39 10.03
N VAL A 198 -8.95 -19.93 9.87
CA VAL A 198 -8.60 -18.50 9.90
C VAL A 198 -9.19 -17.79 8.69
N MET A 199 -9.08 -18.38 7.50
CA MET A 199 -9.68 -17.82 6.28
C MET A 199 -11.21 -17.77 6.34
N VAL A 200 -11.84 -18.79 6.91
CA VAL A 200 -13.29 -18.80 7.13
C VAL A 200 -13.69 -17.66 8.06
N HIS A 201 -12.95 -17.47 9.17
CA HIS A 201 -13.24 -16.40 10.13
C HIS A 201 -13.02 -15.00 9.55
N ILE A 202 -11.92 -14.79 8.81
CA ILE A 202 -11.68 -13.55 8.06
C ILE A 202 -12.82 -13.26 7.09
N THR A 203 -13.25 -14.28 6.33
CA THR A 203 -14.33 -14.16 5.37
C THR A 203 -15.64 -13.75 6.04
N ASP A 204 -15.98 -14.41 7.15
CA ASP A 204 -17.19 -14.11 7.94
C ASP A 204 -17.15 -12.66 8.44
N ARG A 205 -16.08 -12.24 9.05
CA ARG A 205 -15.89 -10.87 9.53
C ARG A 205 -16.00 -9.84 8.41
N ILE A 206 -15.26 -10.01 7.32
CA ILE A 206 -15.27 -9.05 6.20
C ILE A 206 -16.68 -8.91 5.61
N THR A 207 -17.40 -10.02 5.38
CA THR A 207 -18.73 -9.97 4.78
C THR A 207 -19.82 -9.41 5.69
N HIS A 208 -19.62 -9.46 7.02
CA HIS A 208 -20.59 -8.95 8.00
C HIS A 208 -20.24 -7.55 8.50
N GLU A 209 -18.96 -7.25 8.70
CA GLU A 209 -18.50 -5.99 9.30
C GLU A 209 -18.23 -4.89 8.27
N VAL A 210 -17.81 -5.26 7.02
CA VAL A 210 -17.47 -4.27 5.99
C VAL A 210 -18.68 -3.98 5.08
N PRO A 211 -19.19 -2.73 5.08
CA PRO A 211 -20.28 -2.35 4.20
C PRO A 211 -19.93 -2.51 2.72
N GLY A 212 -20.88 -3.02 1.93
CA GLY A 212 -20.73 -3.14 0.48
C GLY A 212 -19.85 -4.32 0.01
N ILE A 213 -19.42 -5.22 0.90
CA ILE A 213 -18.74 -6.46 0.55
C ILE A 213 -19.66 -7.65 0.83
N ASN A 214 -19.82 -8.53 -0.17
CA ASN A 214 -20.60 -9.78 -0.04
C ASN A 214 -19.83 -11.04 -0.44
N ARG A 215 -18.56 -10.91 -0.83
CA ARG A 215 -17.74 -12.04 -1.26
C ARG A 215 -16.27 -11.80 -1.00
N VAL A 216 -15.59 -12.82 -0.45
CA VAL A 216 -14.13 -12.82 -0.28
C VAL A 216 -13.54 -13.90 -1.18
N LEU A 217 -12.45 -13.55 -1.86
CA LEU A 217 -11.66 -14.42 -2.73
C LEU A 217 -10.21 -14.47 -2.19
N TYR A 218 -9.47 -15.52 -2.49
CA TYR A 218 -8.04 -15.62 -2.19
C TYR A 218 -7.24 -15.74 -3.48
N ASP A 219 -6.20 -14.92 -3.63
CA ASP A 219 -5.35 -14.94 -4.82
C ASP A 219 -4.13 -15.87 -4.62
N PHE A 220 -4.11 -16.96 -5.38
CA PHE A 220 -3.05 -17.97 -5.38
C PHE A 220 -1.93 -17.70 -6.40
N THR A 221 -2.01 -16.60 -7.16
CA THR A 221 -1.07 -16.35 -8.26
C THR A 221 0.34 -16.10 -7.75
N PRO A 222 1.37 -16.84 -8.25
CA PRO A 222 2.76 -16.59 -7.87
C PRO A 222 3.33 -15.37 -8.61
N LYS A 223 4.44 -14.84 -8.09
CA LYS A 223 5.30 -13.92 -8.82
C LYS A 223 6.57 -14.66 -9.27
N PRO A 224 6.97 -14.68 -10.56
CA PRO A 224 6.08 -14.42 -11.68
C PRO A 224 5.02 -15.52 -11.81
N THR A 225 3.88 -15.41 -12.48
CA THR A 225 3.46 -14.53 -13.57
C THR A 225 2.75 -13.26 -13.10
N GLY A 226 2.13 -13.28 -11.92
CA GLY A 226 1.55 -12.07 -11.34
C GLY A 226 2.61 -11.17 -10.71
N THR A 227 2.15 -10.03 -10.21
CA THR A 227 2.91 -9.14 -9.32
C THR A 227 2.47 -9.35 -7.87
N VAL A 228 3.09 -8.69 -6.90
CA VAL A 228 2.62 -8.71 -5.52
C VAL A 228 1.40 -7.81 -5.38
N GLU A 229 1.52 -6.53 -5.72
CA GLU A 229 0.38 -5.59 -5.79
C GLU A 229 -0.40 -5.80 -7.11
N PHE A 230 -1.66 -5.38 -7.14
CA PHE A 230 -2.55 -5.57 -8.31
C PHE A 230 -2.37 -4.48 -9.38
N GLU A 231 -1.89 -3.29 -8.98
CA GLU A 231 -1.59 -2.17 -9.88
C GLU A 231 -0.24 -1.53 -9.56
#